data_302f47da5f40d10e11964beb4e6f8a4d
#
_entry.id   302f47da5f40d10e11964beb4e6f8a4d
#
_cell.length_a   1.000
_cell.length_b   1.000
_cell.length_c   1.000
_cell.angle_alpha   90.00
_cell.angle_beta   90.00
_cell.angle_gamma   90.00
#
_symmetry.space_group_name_H-M   'P 1'
#
loop_
_entity.id
_entity.type
_entity.pdbx_description
1 polymer ?
#
loop_
_entity_poly.entity_id
_entity_poly.type
_entity_poly.pdbx_seq_one_letter_code
_entity_poly.pdbx_strand_id
1 'polypeptide(L)'
;TTTKSDEGRLSLTEIIQGKRLKSSDIQNDEVPERFNSVINFPNFLLHVLRIYTKKDIPLDDKRLISTFEAEIKVADDKIRFAQEFGYELLRCKFLFDKYIIKREFIGGIDRWSLKRMKWYKDNKVSYVNSFGAADDEANDENRSILMLLSMFHVSTPTLVYKHWLNAALLFVMQKNDFVEAAAYKNYLVATARSFVFDRFLNNSLPKDYFDIIYRSEGSIKRSLSQLNLKKLVFEEGIDNIVFNYLDYLLWEQHKNKHKQISQFEFSFRSSVEHYYPRHPMPGYKLLDEKALDSFGNLCLISHSKNSRLSNQPPIAKRSHYKKQSLDSIKQWVMMEEYNADEWD
;
A
#
# COMPACT_ATOMS: atom_id res chain seq x y z
N THR A 1 -12.77 -36.33 -42.04
CA THR A 1 -12.89 -35.51 -40.82
C THR A 1 -11.77 -35.89 -39.86
N THR A 2 -10.64 -35.21 -40.00
CA THR A 2 -9.44 -35.38 -39.19
C THR A 2 -9.54 -34.43 -38.02
N THR A 3 -9.67 -34.98 -36.81
CA THR A 3 -9.52 -34.29 -35.54
C THR A 3 -8.10 -33.81 -35.41
N LYS A 4 -7.91 -32.47 -35.34
CA LYS A 4 -6.62 -31.88 -34.97
C LYS A 4 -6.40 -32.20 -33.46
N SER A 5 -5.31 -32.91 -33.20
CA SER A 5 -4.77 -33.21 -31.90
C SER A 5 -4.48 -31.94 -31.11
N ASP A 6 -4.89 -31.94 -29.85
CA ASP A 6 -4.67 -30.89 -28.82
C ASP A 6 -3.20 -30.97 -28.35
N GLU A 7 -2.24 -30.70 -29.25
CA GLU A 7 -0.81 -30.67 -28.96
C GLU A 7 -0.45 -29.36 -28.31
N GLY A 8 -0.24 -29.34 -27.00
CA GLY A 8 0.37 -28.22 -26.28
C GLY A 8 -0.22 -27.83 -24.95
N ARG A 9 -1.21 -28.54 -24.42
CA ARG A 9 -1.73 -28.25 -23.09
C ARG A 9 -1.34 -29.35 -22.09
N LEU A 10 -0.55 -29.00 -21.08
CA LEU A 10 -0.31 -29.87 -19.94
C LEU A 10 -1.56 -29.93 -19.05
N SER A 11 -1.95 -31.12 -18.63
CA SER A 11 -2.96 -31.28 -17.58
C SER A 11 -2.39 -30.80 -16.24
N LEU A 12 -3.29 -30.45 -15.30
CA LEU A 12 -2.91 -30.05 -13.95
C LEU A 12 -2.02 -31.11 -13.28
N THR A 13 -2.32 -32.39 -13.49
CA THR A 13 -1.57 -33.54 -12.99
C THR A 13 -0.15 -33.59 -13.56
N GLU A 14 0.03 -33.29 -14.84
CA GLU A 14 1.34 -33.26 -15.48
C GLU A 14 2.19 -32.09 -15.01
N ILE A 15 1.57 -30.94 -14.72
CA ILE A 15 2.25 -29.77 -14.15
C ILE A 15 2.71 -30.10 -12.71
N ILE A 16 1.87 -30.73 -11.91
CA ILE A 16 2.20 -31.15 -10.53
C ILE A 16 3.32 -32.20 -10.52
N GLN A 17 3.36 -33.10 -11.51
CA GLN A 17 4.42 -34.09 -11.69
C GLN A 17 5.71 -33.51 -12.25
N GLY A 18 5.81 -32.20 -12.44
CA GLY A 18 7.03 -31.52 -12.88
C GLY A 18 7.33 -31.68 -14.37
N LYS A 19 6.39 -32.14 -15.18
CA LYS A 19 6.55 -32.10 -16.63
C LYS A 19 6.62 -30.65 -17.10
N ARG A 20 7.75 -30.24 -17.66
CA ARG A 20 7.92 -28.96 -18.33
C ARG A 20 7.56 -29.11 -19.81
N LEU A 21 6.82 -28.14 -20.36
CA LEU A 21 6.74 -27.98 -21.81
C LEU A 21 8.18 -27.85 -22.35
N LYS A 22 8.53 -28.61 -23.38
CA LYS A 22 9.79 -28.41 -24.09
C LYS A 22 9.73 -26.99 -24.64
N SER A 23 10.53 -26.09 -24.07
CA SER A 23 10.75 -24.77 -24.63
C SER A 23 11.55 -24.93 -25.90
N SER A 24 10.87 -24.93 -27.05
CA SER A 24 11.54 -24.60 -28.30
C SER A 24 11.87 -23.10 -28.23
N ASP A 25 13.15 -22.81 -28.14
CA ASP A 25 13.81 -21.54 -28.47
C ASP A 25 13.11 -20.23 -28.04
N ILE A 26 12.93 -20.06 -26.77
CA ILE A 26 12.85 -18.70 -26.21
C ILE A 26 14.29 -18.29 -25.90
N GLN A 27 14.91 -17.53 -26.79
CA GLN A 27 16.09 -16.74 -26.47
C GLN A 27 15.74 -15.93 -25.22
N ASN A 28 16.42 -16.20 -24.11
CA ASN A 28 16.40 -15.43 -22.91
C ASN A 28 17.11 -14.09 -23.13
N ASP A 29 16.50 -13.20 -23.90
CA ASP A 29 16.67 -11.79 -23.62
C ASP A 29 15.86 -11.54 -22.31
N GLU A 30 16.55 -11.25 -21.21
CA GLU A 30 15.94 -10.86 -19.94
C GLU A 30 15.16 -9.57 -20.16
N VAL A 31 13.97 -9.68 -20.74
CA VAL A 31 13.01 -8.59 -20.73
C VAL A 31 12.54 -8.45 -19.29
N PRO A 32 12.84 -7.35 -18.59
CA PRO A 32 12.44 -7.18 -17.22
C PRO A 32 10.92 -7.42 -17.10
N GLU A 33 10.52 -8.22 -16.13
CA GLU A 33 9.10 -8.51 -15.91
C GLU A 33 8.34 -7.19 -15.77
N ARG A 34 7.32 -7.00 -16.59
CA ARG A 34 6.52 -5.77 -16.62
C ARG A 34 5.92 -5.42 -15.26
N PHE A 35 5.53 -6.44 -14.49
CA PHE A 35 4.89 -6.25 -13.19
C PHE A 35 5.65 -6.97 -12.08
N ASN A 36 5.93 -6.23 -11.00
CA ASN A 36 6.47 -6.80 -9.77
C ASN A 36 5.40 -6.78 -8.67
N SER A 37 5.28 -7.91 -7.98
CA SER A 37 4.35 -8.08 -6.86
C SER A 37 4.79 -7.30 -5.62
N VAL A 38 3.82 -6.78 -4.87
CA VAL A 38 4.07 -6.09 -3.58
C VAL A 38 4.33 -7.06 -2.43
N ILE A 39 4.25 -8.38 -2.68
CA ILE A 39 4.43 -9.43 -1.68
C ILE A 39 5.09 -10.67 -2.33
N ASN A 40 5.90 -11.39 -1.56
CA ASN A 40 6.41 -12.68 -1.99
C ASN A 40 5.37 -13.80 -1.80
N PHE A 41 5.60 -14.95 -2.41
CA PHE A 41 4.66 -16.06 -2.37
C PHE A 41 4.46 -16.68 -0.97
N PRO A 42 5.50 -16.90 -0.16
CA PRO A 42 5.33 -17.42 1.20
C PRO A 42 4.43 -16.55 2.10
N ASN A 43 4.64 -15.23 2.10
CA ASN A 43 3.78 -14.32 2.84
C ASN A 43 2.35 -14.28 2.26
N PHE A 44 2.21 -14.36 0.92
CA PHE A 44 0.89 -14.44 0.28
C PHE A 44 0.08 -15.67 0.76
N LEU A 45 0.72 -16.85 0.86
CA LEU A 45 0.10 -18.05 1.40
C LEU A 45 -0.46 -17.84 2.82
N LEU A 46 0.29 -17.14 3.69
CA LEU A 46 -0.16 -16.82 5.04
C LEU A 46 -1.35 -15.86 5.06
N HIS A 47 -1.39 -14.89 4.15
CA HIS A 47 -2.58 -14.04 4.00
C HIS A 47 -3.81 -14.83 3.60
N VAL A 48 -3.69 -15.74 2.63
CA VAL A 48 -4.78 -16.63 2.20
C VAL A 48 -5.23 -17.55 3.34
N LEU A 49 -4.28 -18.15 4.05
CA LEU A 49 -4.59 -19.03 5.19
C LEU A 49 -5.35 -18.27 6.29
N ARG A 50 -4.94 -17.04 6.60
CA ARG A 50 -5.61 -16.18 7.58
C ARG A 50 -7.05 -15.86 7.17
N ILE A 51 -7.28 -15.57 5.88
CA ILE A 51 -8.62 -15.30 5.33
C ILE A 51 -9.50 -16.57 5.38
N TYR A 52 -8.95 -17.71 4.97
CA TYR A 52 -9.65 -18.99 4.94
C TYR A 52 -10.06 -19.45 6.34
N THR A 53 -9.14 -19.41 7.29
CA THR A 53 -9.38 -19.91 8.67
C THR A 53 -10.08 -18.87 9.55
N LYS A 54 -10.02 -17.57 9.20
CA LYS A 54 -10.47 -16.44 10.03
C LYS A 54 -9.84 -16.42 11.42
N LYS A 55 -8.62 -16.96 11.54
CA LYS A 55 -7.82 -16.97 12.77
C LYS A 55 -6.71 -15.93 12.70
N ASP A 56 -6.23 -15.48 13.86
CA ASP A 56 -5.08 -14.56 13.93
C ASP A 56 -3.77 -15.30 13.68
N ILE A 57 -3.52 -15.58 12.41
CA ILE A 57 -2.32 -16.26 11.93
C ILE A 57 -1.19 -15.26 11.75
N PRO A 58 0.03 -15.54 12.25
CA PRO A 58 1.20 -14.72 12.00
C PRO A 58 1.52 -14.62 10.50
N LEU A 59 1.83 -13.39 10.03
CA LEU A 59 2.17 -13.16 8.62
C LEU A 59 3.69 -13.25 8.36
N ASP A 60 4.41 -13.96 9.22
CA ASP A 60 5.86 -14.18 9.16
C ASP A 60 6.18 -15.45 8.37
N ASP A 61 6.83 -15.30 7.21
CA ASP A 61 7.20 -16.40 6.33
C ASP A 61 8.17 -17.41 6.96
N LYS A 62 8.95 -17.00 7.95
CA LYS A 62 9.79 -17.92 8.74
C LYS A 62 8.96 -18.95 9.50
N ARG A 63 7.71 -18.64 9.76
CA ARG A 63 6.76 -19.52 10.45
C ARG A 63 5.79 -20.23 9.52
N LEU A 64 5.98 -20.14 8.19
CA LEU A 64 5.07 -20.68 7.18
C LEU A 64 4.75 -22.16 7.43
N ILE A 65 5.78 -23.00 7.47
CA ILE A 65 5.59 -24.46 7.59
C ILE A 65 4.92 -24.83 8.90
N SER A 66 5.43 -24.32 10.03
CA SER A 66 4.86 -24.62 11.34
C SER A 66 3.41 -24.14 11.50
N THR A 67 3.07 -23.02 10.84
CA THR A 67 1.71 -22.48 10.84
C THR A 67 0.75 -23.39 10.04
N PHE A 68 1.15 -23.83 8.85
CA PHE A 68 0.35 -24.78 8.06
C PHE A 68 0.21 -26.13 8.74
N GLU A 69 1.28 -26.67 9.31
CA GLU A 69 1.24 -27.93 10.07
C GLU A 69 0.25 -27.86 11.23
N ALA A 70 0.23 -26.74 11.97
CA ALA A 70 -0.70 -26.55 13.07
C ALA A 70 -2.18 -26.55 12.59
N GLU A 71 -2.48 -25.83 11.49
CA GLU A 71 -3.84 -25.76 10.94
C GLU A 71 -4.29 -27.10 10.32
N ILE A 72 -3.41 -27.80 9.60
CA ILE A 72 -3.70 -29.13 9.05
C ILE A 72 -3.89 -30.15 10.14
N LYS A 73 -3.14 -30.05 11.26
CA LYS A 73 -3.27 -30.98 12.39
C LYS A 73 -4.65 -30.94 13.07
N VAL A 74 -5.25 -29.75 13.13
CA VAL A 74 -6.56 -29.53 13.77
C VAL A 74 -7.73 -29.64 12.78
N ALA A 75 -7.48 -29.85 11.50
CA ALA A 75 -8.52 -30.06 10.50
C ALA A 75 -9.13 -31.45 10.64
N ASP A 76 -10.46 -31.55 10.67
CA ASP A 76 -11.20 -32.80 10.74
C ASP A 76 -10.94 -33.67 9.50
N ASP A 77 -10.89 -33.07 8.32
CA ASP A 77 -10.57 -33.69 7.05
C ASP A 77 -9.44 -32.96 6.35
N LYS A 78 -8.25 -33.54 6.33
CA LYS A 78 -7.05 -32.94 5.72
C LYS A 78 -7.12 -32.82 4.20
N ILE A 79 -7.82 -33.77 3.54
CA ILE A 79 -7.98 -33.78 2.09
C ILE A 79 -8.91 -32.63 1.71
N ARG A 80 -10.02 -32.50 2.40
CA ARG A 80 -10.98 -31.42 2.23
C ARG A 80 -10.33 -30.04 2.50
N PHE A 81 -9.56 -29.92 3.58
CA PHE A 81 -8.79 -28.72 3.88
C PHE A 81 -7.87 -28.32 2.71
N ALA A 82 -7.12 -29.29 2.17
CA ALA A 82 -6.20 -29.01 1.05
C ALA A 82 -6.94 -28.58 -0.22
N GLN A 83 -8.09 -29.20 -0.52
CA GLN A 83 -8.92 -28.84 -1.69
C GLN A 83 -9.54 -27.45 -1.55
N GLU A 84 -10.14 -27.16 -0.41
CA GLU A 84 -10.76 -25.86 -0.13
C GLU A 84 -9.72 -24.75 -0.09
N PHE A 85 -8.59 -24.98 0.60
CA PHE A 85 -7.48 -24.01 0.61
C PHE A 85 -6.92 -23.77 -0.79
N GLY A 86 -6.74 -24.83 -1.60
CA GLY A 86 -6.28 -24.71 -2.99
C GLY A 86 -7.23 -23.86 -3.85
N TYR A 87 -8.52 -24.06 -3.69
CA TYR A 87 -9.54 -23.24 -4.36
C TYR A 87 -9.47 -21.77 -3.93
N GLU A 88 -9.44 -21.51 -2.61
CA GLU A 88 -9.36 -20.14 -2.07
C GLU A 88 -8.03 -19.45 -2.46
N LEU A 89 -6.93 -20.21 -2.55
CA LEU A 89 -5.64 -19.69 -3.03
C LEU A 89 -5.73 -19.20 -4.48
N LEU A 90 -6.30 -20.00 -5.38
CA LEU A 90 -6.47 -19.62 -6.79
C LEU A 90 -7.41 -18.42 -6.94
N ARG A 91 -8.53 -18.44 -6.20
CA ARG A 91 -9.48 -17.32 -6.18
C ARG A 91 -8.85 -16.05 -5.65
N CYS A 92 -8.14 -16.14 -4.53
CA CYS A 92 -7.45 -15.00 -3.95
C CYS A 92 -6.36 -14.45 -4.89
N LYS A 93 -5.61 -15.32 -5.57
CA LYS A 93 -4.60 -14.88 -6.56
C LYS A 93 -5.24 -14.15 -7.73
N PHE A 94 -6.35 -14.64 -8.26
CA PHE A 94 -7.11 -13.96 -9.32
C PHE A 94 -7.56 -12.56 -8.89
N LEU A 95 -8.12 -12.43 -7.69
CA LEU A 95 -8.57 -11.14 -7.15
C LEU A 95 -7.40 -10.21 -6.79
N PHE A 96 -6.28 -10.76 -6.29
CA PHE A 96 -5.05 -10.03 -6.07
C PHE A 96 -4.55 -9.39 -7.37
N ASP A 97 -4.47 -10.16 -8.45
CA ASP A 97 -4.00 -9.66 -9.75
C ASP A 97 -4.93 -8.59 -10.34
N LYS A 98 -6.20 -8.60 -9.96
CA LYS A 98 -7.22 -7.68 -10.46
C LYS A 98 -7.34 -6.40 -9.62
N TYR A 99 -7.18 -6.49 -8.29
CA TYR A 99 -7.57 -5.41 -7.37
C TYR A 99 -6.46 -4.91 -6.43
N ILE A 100 -5.28 -5.53 -6.46
CA ILE A 100 -4.14 -5.09 -5.66
C ILE A 100 -3.11 -4.41 -6.56
N ILE A 101 -2.46 -3.38 -6.02
CA ILE A 101 -1.39 -2.64 -6.72
C ILE A 101 -0.19 -3.53 -7.05
N LYS A 102 0.51 -3.13 -8.10
CA LYS A 102 1.78 -3.72 -8.55
C LYS A 102 2.76 -2.59 -8.88
N ARG A 103 4.05 -2.91 -8.90
CA ARG A 103 5.01 -2.05 -9.60
C ARG A 103 4.96 -2.42 -11.08
N GLU A 104 4.80 -1.42 -11.94
CA GLU A 104 4.79 -1.59 -13.39
C GLU A 104 5.99 -0.88 -13.99
N PHE A 105 6.81 -1.63 -14.72
CA PHE A 105 7.97 -1.12 -15.42
C PHE A 105 7.67 -1.04 -16.93
N ILE A 106 7.59 0.18 -17.47
CA ILE A 106 7.36 0.44 -18.90
C ILE A 106 8.28 1.56 -19.36
N GLY A 107 9.05 1.32 -20.41
CA GLY A 107 9.87 2.36 -21.04
C GLY A 107 10.91 2.99 -20.10
N GLY A 108 11.46 2.25 -19.16
CA GLY A 108 12.41 2.76 -18.18
C GLY A 108 11.79 3.47 -16.98
N ILE A 109 10.45 3.53 -16.92
CA ILE A 109 9.73 4.18 -15.82
C ILE A 109 9.12 3.10 -14.92
N ASP A 110 9.44 3.17 -13.62
CA ASP A 110 8.88 2.33 -12.58
C ASP A 110 7.81 3.11 -11.80
N ARG A 111 6.55 2.66 -11.84
CA ARG A 111 5.40 3.34 -11.22
C ARG A 111 4.42 2.37 -10.58
N TRP A 112 3.56 2.87 -9.70
CA TRP A 112 2.43 2.11 -9.18
C TRP A 112 1.38 1.90 -10.27
N SER A 113 0.80 0.70 -10.28
CA SER A 113 -0.21 0.32 -11.26
C SER A 113 -1.33 -0.47 -10.58
N LEU A 114 -2.57 -0.11 -10.93
CA LEU A 114 -3.79 -0.83 -10.54
C LEU A 114 -4.53 -1.21 -11.82
N LYS A 115 -4.05 -2.27 -12.44
CA LYS A 115 -4.54 -2.78 -13.72
C LYS A 115 -4.84 -4.25 -13.64
N ARG A 116 -5.84 -4.67 -14.40
CA ARG A 116 -6.23 -6.07 -14.61
C ARG A 116 -5.93 -6.51 -16.03
N MET A 117 -5.68 -7.78 -16.21
CA MET A 117 -5.53 -8.40 -17.52
C MET A 117 -6.89 -8.47 -18.23
N LYS A 118 -6.91 -8.13 -19.52
CA LYS A 118 -8.06 -8.24 -20.41
C LYS A 118 -7.68 -9.02 -21.66
N TRP A 119 -8.46 -10.05 -21.94
CA TRP A 119 -8.31 -10.83 -23.16
C TRP A 119 -9.12 -10.22 -24.29
N TYR A 120 -8.53 -10.20 -25.46
CA TYR A 120 -9.16 -9.78 -26.72
C TYR A 120 -9.27 -10.96 -27.67
N LYS A 121 -9.99 -10.76 -28.79
CA LYS A 121 -10.00 -11.73 -29.90
C LYS A 121 -8.55 -11.99 -30.36
N ASP A 122 -8.30 -13.16 -30.91
CA ASP A 122 -6.98 -13.62 -31.40
C ASP A 122 -5.91 -13.84 -30.29
N ASN A 123 -6.33 -14.22 -29.10
CA ASN A 123 -5.45 -14.48 -27.94
C ASN A 123 -4.55 -13.29 -27.53
N LYS A 124 -4.91 -12.09 -27.95
CA LYS A 124 -4.20 -10.88 -27.52
C LYS A 124 -4.57 -10.51 -26.10
N VAL A 125 -3.56 -10.14 -25.31
CA VAL A 125 -3.72 -9.70 -23.92
C VAL A 125 -3.33 -8.24 -23.79
N SER A 126 -4.10 -7.47 -23.06
CA SER A 126 -3.76 -6.11 -22.64
C SER A 126 -4.02 -5.93 -21.14
N TYR A 127 -3.48 -4.85 -20.59
CA TYR A 127 -3.69 -4.47 -19.20
C TYR A 127 -4.45 -3.15 -19.16
N VAL A 128 -5.61 -3.19 -18.53
CA VAL A 128 -6.54 -2.06 -18.43
C VAL A 128 -6.80 -1.71 -16.98
N ASN A 129 -7.27 -0.50 -16.71
CA ASN A 129 -7.63 -0.10 -15.35
C ASN A 129 -8.56 -1.12 -14.68
N SER A 130 -8.36 -1.36 -13.40
CA SER A 130 -9.20 -2.28 -12.62
C SER A 130 -10.59 -1.71 -12.40
N PHE A 131 -10.71 -0.39 -12.32
CA PHE A 131 -11.95 0.36 -12.12
C PHE A 131 -12.14 1.43 -13.18
N GLY A 132 -13.41 1.79 -13.45
CA GLY A 132 -13.76 2.80 -14.43
C GLY A 132 -13.52 2.40 -15.88
N ALA A 133 -13.40 3.39 -16.78
CA ALA A 133 -13.14 3.14 -18.19
C ALA A 133 -11.75 2.53 -18.40
N ALA A 134 -11.65 1.57 -19.32
CA ALA A 134 -10.47 0.74 -19.51
C ALA A 134 -9.20 1.52 -19.84
N ASP A 135 -9.31 2.59 -20.62
CA ASP A 135 -8.20 3.35 -21.19
C ASP A 135 -8.14 4.79 -20.66
N ASP A 136 -8.91 5.12 -19.62
CA ASP A 136 -8.95 6.45 -19.03
C ASP A 136 -7.85 6.56 -17.95
N GLU A 137 -6.70 7.11 -18.31
CA GLU A 137 -5.60 7.40 -17.38
C GLU A 137 -5.98 8.45 -16.32
N ALA A 138 -6.99 9.29 -16.61
CA ALA A 138 -7.51 10.30 -15.69
C ALA A 138 -8.61 9.77 -14.76
N ASN A 139 -8.93 8.47 -14.81
CA ASN A 139 -9.99 7.87 -14.00
C ASN A 139 -9.75 8.08 -12.50
N ASP A 140 -10.53 8.98 -11.92
CA ASP A 140 -10.38 9.41 -10.52
C ASP A 140 -10.62 8.25 -9.52
N GLU A 141 -11.53 7.32 -9.83
CA GLU A 141 -11.81 6.18 -8.96
C GLU A 141 -10.61 5.22 -8.88
N ASN A 142 -10.09 4.81 -10.06
CA ASN A 142 -8.92 3.92 -10.12
C ASN A 142 -7.70 4.58 -9.48
N ARG A 143 -7.50 5.88 -9.74
CA ARG A 143 -6.39 6.66 -9.17
C ARG A 143 -6.52 6.80 -7.65
N SER A 144 -7.71 7.10 -7.12
CA SER A 144 -7.93 7.22 -5.67
C SER A 144 -7.66 5.91 -4.93
N ILE A 145 -8.07 4.76 -5.49
CA ILE A 145 -7.80 3.45 -4.90
C ILE A 145 -6.30 3.10 -5.00
N LEU A 146 -5.66 3.39 -6.14
CA LEU A 146 -4.22 3.21 -6.31
C LEU A 146 -3.44 4.03 -5.27
N MET A 147 -3.84 5.28 -5.02
CA MET A 147 -3.20 6.14 -4.03
C MET A 147 -3.35 5.58 -2.61
N LEU A 148 -4.53 5.07 -2.22
CA LEU A 148 -4.75 4.42 -0.93
C LEU A 148 -3.88 3.17 -0.75
N LEU A 149 -3.87 2.30 -1.74
CA LEU A 149 -3.11 1.05 -1.67
C LEU A 149 -1.59 1.32 -1.64
N SER A 150 -1.10 2.29 -2.43
CA SER A 150 0.31 2.69 -2.41
C SER A 150 0.68 3.38 -1.09
N MET A 151 -0.19 4.23 -0.55
CA MET A 151 -0.05 4.84 0.78
C MET A 151 0.15 3.77 1.86
N PHE A 152 -0.70 2.76 1.90
CA PHE A 152 -0.55 1.64 2.84
C PHE A 152 0.78 0.89 2.63
N HIS A 153 1.12 0.61 1.37
CA HIS A 153 2.29 -0.19 1.06
C HIS A 153 3.58 0.49 1.51
N VAL A 154 3.73 1.79 1.23
CA VAL A 154 4.93 2.54 1.64
C VAL A 154 4.98 2.83 3.14
N SER A 155 3.81 2.81 3.83
CA SER A 155 3.76 2.96 5.28
C SER A 155 4.28 1.73 6.02
N THR A 156 4.22 0.55 5.39
CA THR A 156 4.62 -0.74 6.00
C THR A 156 5.57 -1.48 5.07
N PRO A 157 6.86 -1.09 5.01
CA PRO A 157 7.81 -1.68 4.07
C PRO A 157 8.09 -3.17 4.35
N THR A 158 7.99 -3.59 5.60
CA THR A 158 8.25 -4.98 6.02
C THR A 158 7.09 -5.90 5.65
N LEU A 159 7.40 -7.06 5.07
CA LEU A 159 6.40 -8.03 4.59
C LEU A 159 5.50 -8.56 5.72
N VAL A 160 6.05 -8.79 6.90
CA VAL A 160 5.36 -9.31 8.09
C VAL A 160 4.23 -8.37 8.57
N TYR A 161 4.35 -7.08 8.33
CA TYR A 161 3.40 -6.08 8.82
C TYR A 161 2.40 -5.59 7.78
N LYS A 162 2.26 -6.28 6.64
CA LYS A 162 1.30 -5.90 5.59
C LYS A 162 -0.16 -6.24 5.93
N HIS A 163 -0.58 -5.89 7.13
CA HIS A 163 -1.97 -6.10 7.57
C HIS A 163 -3.00 -5.42 6.66
N TRP A 164 -2.65 -4.28 6.07
CA TRP A 164 -3.48 -3.61 5.07
C TRP A 164 -3.80 -4.50 3.87
N LEU A 165 -2.83 -5.32 3.42
CA LEU A 165 -3.04 -6.25 2.32
C LEU A 165 -4.03 -7.34 2.71
N ASN A 166 -3.95 -7.83 3.95
CA ASN A 166 -4.93 -8.79 4.46
C ASN A 166 -6.35 -8.19 4.48
N ALA A 167 -6.49 -6.93 4.94
CA ALA A 167 -7.76 -6.23 4.90
C ALA A 167 -8.30 -6.07 3.47
N ALA A 168 -7.46 -5.62 2.54
CA ALA A 168 -7.83 -5.43 1.15
C ALA A 168 -8.26 -6.76 0.49
N LEU A 169 -7.50 -7.83 0.71
CA LEU A 169 -7.82 -9.18 0.20
C LEU A 169 -9.11 -9.73 0.81
N LEU A 170 -9.30 -9.60 2.13
CA LEU A 170 -10.53 -10.03 2.79
C LEU A 170 -11.76 -9.33 2.17
N PHE A 171 -11.68 -8.03 1.95
CA PHE A 171 -12.78 -7.29 1.33
C PHE A 171 -13.11 -7.81 -0.07
N VAL A 172 -12.12 -7.95 -0.94
CA VAL A 172 -12.37 -8.41 -2.32
C VAL A 172 -12.82 -9.87 -2.37
N MET A 173 -12.35 -10.71 -1.45
CA MET A 173 -12.77 -12.11 -1.30
C MET A 173 -14.24 -12.25 -0.83
N GLN A 174 -14.75 -11.29 -0.07
CA GLN A 174 -16.15 -11.25 0.38
C GLN A 174 -17.11 -10.80 -0.74
N LYS A 175 -16.60 -10.23 -1.84
CA LYS A 175 -17.42 -9.82 -2.99
C LYS A 175 -17.39 -10.92 -4.05
N ASN A 176 -18.57 -11.34 -4.49
CA ASN A 176 -18.69 -12.32 -5.57
C ASN A 176 -18.36 -11.64 -6.90
N ASP A 177 -17.16 -11.88 -7.42
CA ASP A 177 -16.63 -11.49 -8.74
C ASP A 177 -16.71 -10.01 -9.16
N PHE A 178 -17.53 -9.20 -8.50
CA PHE A 178 -17.65 -7.78 -8.77
C PHE A 178 -17.38 -6.93 -7.53
N VAL A 179 -16.34 -6.12 -7.62
CA VAL A 179 -15.96 -5.14 -6.61
C VAL A 179 -16.30 -3.74 -7.14
N GLU A 180 -17.23 -3.07 -6.48
CA GLU A 180 -17.57 -1.69 -6.77
C GLU A 180 -16.45 -0.76 -6.25
N ALA A 181 -16.03 0.20 -7.10
CA ALA A 181 -14.93 1.12 -6.79
C ALA A 181 -15.20 1.96 -5.53
N ALA A 182 -16.40 2.56 -5.43
CA ALA A 182 -16.77 3.39 -4.29
C ALA A 182 -16.80 2.59 -2.98
N ALA A 183 -17.35 1.39 -2.99
CA ALA A 183 -17.38 0.51 -1.81
C ALA A 183 -15.97 0.13 -1.37
N TYR A 184 -15.08 -0.20 -2.32
CA TYR A 184 -13.70 -0.55 -2.02
C TYR A 184 -12.90 0.65 -1.49
N LYS A 185 -13.02 1.81 -2.14
CA LYS A 185 -12.42 3.06 -1.66
C LYS A 185 -12.86 3.37 -0.22
N ASN A 186 -14.17 3.32 0.05
CA ASN A 186 -14.71 3.60 1.38
C ASN A 186 -14.19 2.63 2.44
N TYR A 187 -14.09 1.35 2.12
CA TYR A 187 -13.51 0.35 3.01
C TYR A 187 -12.03 0.62 3.31
N LEU A 188 -11.22 0.94 2.29
CA LEU A 188 -9.82 1.27 2.46
C LEU A 188 -9.62 2.54 3.30
N VAL A 189 -10.45 3.58 3.08
CA VAL A 189 -10.44 4.80 3.92
C VAL A 189 -10.80 4.49 5.36
N ALA A 190 -11.84 3.67 5.59
CA ALA A 190 -12.22 3.24 6.94
C ALA A 190 -11.10 2.46 7.63
N THR A 191 -10.44 1.56 6.90
CA THR A 191 -9.28 0.80 7.39
C THR A 191 -8.11 1.73 7.76
N ALA A 192 -7.77 2.71 6.91
CA ALA A 192 -6.72 3.69 7.20
C ALA A 192 -7.03 4.50 8.45
N ARG A 193 -8.27 4.97 8.58
CA ARG A 193 -8.74 5.68 9.77
C ARG A 193 -8.60 4.82 11.02
N SER A 194 -8.99 3.56 10.97
CA SER A 194 -8.87 2.67 12.13
C SER A 194 -7.42 2.38 12.49
N PHE A 195 -6.52 2.24 11.52
CA PHE A 195 -5.08 2.07 11.78
C PHE A 195 -4.49 3.31 12.45
N VAL A 196 -4.88 4.52 12.02
CA VAL A 196 -4.40 5.76 12.64
C VAL A 196 -5.06 6.01 14.00
N PHE A 197 -6.39 5.98 14.07
CA PHE A 197 -7.12 6.45 15.25
C PHE A 197 -7.38 5.37 16.28
N ASP A 198 -7.66 4.11 15.87
CA ASP A 198 -8.01 3.04 16.80
C ASP A 198 -6.78 2.30 17.32
N ARG A 199 -5.69 2.35 16.53
CA ARG A 199 -4.44 1.73 16.91
C ARG A 199 -3.40 2.75 17.37
N PHE A 200 -2.92 3.63 16.48
CA PHE A 200 -1.81 4.53 16.81
C PHE A 200 -2.23 5.62 17.82
N LEU A 201 -3.28 6.39 17.54
CA LEU A 201 -3.70 7.53 18.38
C LEU A 201 -4.69 7.14 19.49
N ASN A 202 -4.92 5.87 19.74
CA ASN A 202 -5.83 5.46 20.78
C ASN A 202 -5.28 5.86 22.17
N ASN A 203 -6.15 6.43 22.99
CA ASN A 203 -5.85 6.83 24.38
C ASN A 203 -5.78 5.62 25.33
N SER A 204 -6.43 4.51 24.95
CA SER A 204 -6.44 3.22 25.64
C SER A 204 -5.39 2.27 25.02
N LEU A 205 -5.52 0.97 25.27
CA LEU A 205 -4.71 -0.04 24.60
C LEU A 205 -4.93 -0.01 23.08
N PRO A 206 -3.85 -0.02 22.27
CA PRO A 206 -3.95 -0.09 20.82
C PRO A 206 -4.75 -1.31 20.40
N LYS A 207 -5.74 -1.14 19.51
CA LYS A 207 -6.43 -2.29 18.92
C LYS A 207 -5.48 -3.08 18.04
N ASP A 208 -5.59 -4.41 18.11
CA ASP A 208 -4.87 -5.28 17.20
C ASP A 208 -5.37 -5.15 15.76
N TYR A 209 -4.46 -5.34 14.80
CA TYR A 209 -4.81 -5.32 13.38
C TYR A 209 -5.85 -6.38 13.04
N PHE A 210 -5.77 -7.56 13.67
CA PHE A 210 -6.76 -8.61 13.47
C PHE A 210 -8.15 -8.15 13.93
N ASP A 211 -8.26 -7.54 15.09
CA ASP A 211 -9.52 -7.04 15.61
C ASP A 211 -10.11 -5.92 14.74
N ILE A 212 -9.25 -5.03 14.21
CA ILE A 212 -9.67 -4.00 13.28
C ILE A 212 -10.23 -4.60 11.98
N ILE A 213 -9.60 -5.64 11.44
CA ILE A 213 -9.92 -6.21 10.14
C ILE A 213 -11.11 -7.18 10.22
N TYR A 214 -11.20 -8.01 11.26
CA TYR A 214 -12.15 -9.12 11.33
C TYR A 214 -13.30 -8.91 12.31
N ARG A 215 -13.16 -8.00 13.30
CA ARG A 215 -14.12 -7.84 14.40
C ARG A 215 -14.70 -6.43 14.52
N SER A 216 -14.23 -5.47 13.71
CA SER A 216 -14.77 -4.11 13.77
C SER A 216 -16.12 -4.01 13.06
N GLU A 217 -17.12 -3.48 13.76
CA GLU A 217 -18.45 -3.15 13.20
C GLU A 217 -18.48 -1.80 12.47
N GLY A 218 -17.40 -1.43 11.78
CA GLY A 218 -17.31 -0.20 11.02
C GLY A 218 -16.61 0.96 11.76
N SER A 219 -16.42 2.06 11.04
CA SER A 219 -15.74 3.26 11.55
C SER A 219 -16.55 3.97 12.63
N ILE A 220 -16.14 3.83 13.88
CA ILE A 220 -16.71 4.61 15.00
C ILE A 220 -16.28 6.07 14.82
N LYS A 221 -17.26 7.00 14.84
CA LYS A 221 -16.97 8.44 14.97
C LYS A 221 -16.33 8.67 16.34
N ARG A 222 -15.08 9.11 16.38
CA ARG A 222 -14.36 9.41 17.61
C ARG A 222 -14.33 10.91 17.86
N SER A 223 -14.48 11.30 19.13
CA SER A 223 -14.22 12.67 19.54
C SER A 223 -12.69 12.86 19.73
N LEU A 224 -12.21 14.11 19.59
CA LEU A 224 -10.81 14.45 19.82
C LEU A 224 -10.34 14.08 21.24
N SER A 225 -11.23 14.11 22.23
CA SER A 225 -10.95 13.74 23.62
C SER A 225 -10.59 12.25 23.81
N GLN A 226 -10.91 11.40 22.82
CA GLN A 226 -10.58 9.97 22.84
C GLN A 226 -9.20 9.67 22.22
N LEU A 227 -8.51 10.68 21.70
CA LEU A 227 -7.23 10.55 21.02
C LEU A 227 -6.08 10.99 21.93
N ASN A 228 -5.00 10.23 21.89
CA ASN A 228 -3.75 10.60 22.54
C ASN A 228 -2.89 11.45 21.60
N LEU A 229 -3.17 12.75 21.56
CA LEU A 229 -2.42 13.69 20.72
C LEU A 229 -0.96 13.87 21.17
N LYS A 230 -0.58 13.45 22.39
CA LYS A 230 0.81 13.46 22.85
C LYS A 230 1.70 12.54 22.02
N LYS A 231 1.14 11.53 21.35
CA LYS A 231 1.87 10.69 20.39
C LYS A 231 2.25 11.40 19.09
N LEU A 232 1.75 12.62 18.87
CA LEU A 232 2.06 13.42 17.67
C LEU A 232 3.25 14.37 17.93
N VAL A 233 4.27 13.87 18.60
CA VAL A 233 5.56 14.54 18.80
C VAL A 233 6.71 13.65 18.33
N PHE A 234 7.80 14.27 17.94
CA PHE A 234 8.94 13.57 17.32
C PHE A 234 9.50 12.44 18.21
N GLU A 235 9.64 12.67 19.48
CA GLU A 235 10.24 11.74 20.45
C GLU A 235 9.41 10.47 20.70
N GLU A 236 8.11 10.53 20.51
CA GLU A 236 7.20 9.40 20.67
C GLU A 236 7.23 8.41 19.47
N GLY A 237 7.95 8.75 18.40
CA GLY A 237 8.09 7.90 17.23
C GLY A 237 6.79 7.79 16.42
N ILE A 238 6.43 8.86 15.71
CA ILE A 238 5.21 8.90 14.90
C ILE A 238 5.29 7.86 13.78
N ASP A 239 4.31 6.96 13.72
CA ASP A 239 4.23 5.93 12.68
C ASP A 239 4.06 6.55 11.29
N ASN A 240 4.77 6.00 10.30
CA ASN A 240 4.74 6.47 8.92
C ASN A 240 3.33 6.55 8.32
N ILE A 241 2.41 5.69 8.76
CA ILE A 241 1.03 5.71 8.28
C ILE A 241 0.31 7.02 8.63
N VAL A 242 0.66 7.68 9.73
CA VAL A 242 0.05 8.96 10.13
C VAL A 242 0.40 10.05 9.12
N PHE A 243 1.67 10.16 8.74
CA PHE A 243 2.12 11.11 7.71
C PHE A 243 1.55 10.78 6.34
N ASN A 244 1.62 9.51 5.94
CA ASN A 244 1.17 9.08 4.63
C ASN A 244 -0.36 9.20 4.48
N TYR A 245 -1.11 8.93 5.53
CA TYR A 245 -2.57 9.10 5.50
C TYR A 245 -2.96 10.59 5.45
N LEU A 246 -2.24 11.46 6.16
CA LEU A 246 -2.43 12.91 6.01
C LEU A 246 -2.10 13.37 4.59
N ASP A 247 -0.99 12.91 4.01
CA ASP A 247 -0.65 13.22 2.61
C ASP A 247 -1.75 12.73 1.64
N TYR A 248 -2.37 11.56 1.89
CA TYR A 248 -3.51 11.10 1.10
C TYR A 248 -4.73 12.04 1.22
N LEU A 249 -5.07 12.49 2.44
CA LEU A 249 -6.19 13.42 2.65
C LEU A 249 -5.93 14.77 1.98
N LEU A 250 -4.73 15.29 2.08
CA LEU A 250 -4.31 16.52 1.39
C LEU A 250 -4.32 16.34 -0.13
N TRP A 251 -3.90 15.17 -0.64
CA TRP A 251 -4.00 14.84 -2.06
C TRP A 251 -5.46 14.88 -2.54
N GLU A 252 -6.39 14.23 -1.86
CA GLU A 252 -7.82 14.26 -2.21
C GLU A 252 -8.38 15.70 -2.21
N GLN A 253 -7.93 16.55 -1.30
CA GLN A 253 -8.39 17.93 -1.17
C GLN A 253 -7.85 18.85 -2.26
N HIS A 254 -6.60 18.63 -2.71
CA HIS A 254 -5.87 19.58 -3.56
C HIS A 254 -5.57 19.06 -4.98
N LYS A 255 -5.78 17.77 -5.29
CA LYS A 255 -5.45 17.16 -6.59
C LYS A 255 -6.03 17.88 -7.80
N ASN A 256 -7.23 18.45 -7.68
CA ASN A 256 -7.90 19.17 -8.77
C ASN A 256 -7.48 20.64 -8.90
N LYS A 257 -6.75 21.17 -7.92
CA LYS A 257 -6.33 22.58 -7.89
C LYS A 257 -4.87 22.79 -8.29
N HIS A 258 -4.03 21.80 -8.04
CA HIS A 258 -2.58 21.92 -8.20
C HIS A 258 -2.00 20.74 -8.98
N LYS A 259 -1.41 21.03 -10.14
CA LYS A 259 -0.83 20.02 -11.03
C LYS A 259 0.24 19.15 -10.35
N GLN A 260 1.10 19.74 -9.52
CA GLN A 260 2.13 18.97 -8.80
C GLN A 260 1.52 17.96 -7.84
N ILE A 261 0.41 18.31 -7.16
CA ILE A 261 -0.28 17.41 -6.26
C ILE A 261 -1.02 16.32 -7.03
N SER A 262 -1.66 16.64 -8.18
CA SER A 262 -2.33 15.62 -9.00
C SER A 262 -1.35 14.55 -9.50
N GLN A 263 -0.10 14.93 -9.74
CA GLN A 263 0.98 14.03 -10.20
C GLN A 263 1.74 13.34 -9.07
N PHE A 264 1.41 13.63 -7.81
CA PHE A 264 2.06 13.01 -6.66
C PHE A 264 1.91 11.49 -6.67
N GLU A 265 2.98 10.79 -6.31
CA GLU A 265 3.02 9.35 -6.10
C GLU A 265 3.67 9.02 -4.76
N PHE A 266 3.07 8.09 -4.03
CA PHE A 266 3.68 7.60 -2.81
C PHE A 266 4.96 6.82 -3.11
N SER A 267 6.01 7.14 -2.39
CA SER A 267 7.30 6.43 -2.41
C SER A 267 7.73 6.04 -1.01
N PHE A 268 8.67 5.11 -0.88
CA PHE A 268 9.23 4.77 0.42
C PHE A 268 10.00 5.95 0.99
N ARG A 269 9.57 6.42 2.15
CA ARG A 269 10.14 7.53 2.91
C ARG A 269 10.30 7.06 4.35
N SER A 270 11.42 7.35 4.96
CA SER A 270 11.75 6.87 6.30
C SER A 270 12.38 7.95 7.18
N SER A 271 12.50 9.17 6.69
CA SER A 271 13.12 10.26 7.42
C SER A 271 12.07 11.28 7.82
N VAL A 272 11.89 11.46 9.13
CA VAL A 272 11.07 12.55 9.66
C VAL A 272 11.94 13.80 9.69
N GLU A 273 11.50 14.82 8.96
CA GLU A 273 12.18 16.11 8.80
C GLU A 273 11.48 17.18 9.63
N HIS A 274 12.28 17.95 10.36
CA HIS A 274 11.85 19.19 10.99
C HIS A 274 11.87 20.30 9.93
N TYR A 275 10.72 20.82 9.54
CA TYR A 275 10.65 21.89 8.56
C TYR A 275 11.38 23.15 9.05
N TYR A 276 11.12 23.60 10.26
CA TYR A 276 12.02 24.49 11.01
C TYR A 276 13.08 23.63 11.71
N PRO A 277 14.38 23.86 11.45
CA PRO A 277 15.43 22.93 11.90
C PRO A 277 15.65 23.00 13.42
N ARG A 278 16.07 21.87 14.01
CA ARG A 278 16.45 21.81 15.44
C ARG A 278 17.64 22.70 15.78
N HIS A 279 18.57 22.84 14.84
CA HIS A 279 19.79 23.65 14.99
C HIS A 279 19.84 24.64 13.83
N PRO A 280 19.08 25.73 13.89
CA PRO A 280 19.04 26.70 12.81
C PRO A 280 20.41 27.38 12.64
N MET A 281 20.63 27.92 11.44
CA MET A 281 21.86 28.67 11.13
C MET A 281 21.98 29.91 12.02
N PRO A 282 23.20 30.41 12.26
CA PRO A 282 23.40 31.64 13.03
C PRO A 282 22.55 32.79 12.50
N GLY A 283 21.88 33.50 13.39
CA GLY A 283 20.98 34.63 13.06
C GLY A 283 19.49 34.27 13.08
N TYR A 284 19.14 32.97 13.12
CA TYR A 284 17.75 32.52 13.27
C TYR A 284 17.44 32.19 14.74
N LYS A 285 16.19 32.44 15.15
CA LYS A 285 15.72 32.15 16.51
C LYS A 285 15.59 30.64 16.73
N LEU A 286 15.78 30.19 17.97
CA LEU A 286 15.39 28.85 18.36
C LEU A 286 13.87 28.82 18.60
N LEU A 287 13.19 27.83 18.01
CA LEU A 287 11.81 27.54 18.36
C LEU A 287 11.74 26.96 19.78
N ASP A 288 10.61 27.18 20.45
CA ASP A 288 10.25 26.45 21.66
C ASP A 288 10.24 24.95 21.36
N GLU A 289 10.77 24.15 22.28
CA GLU A 289 10.95 22.70 22.12
C GLU A 289 9.61 21.99 21.80
N LYS A 290 8.50 22.41 22.42
CA LYS A 290 7.18 21.84 22.14
C LYS A 290 6.69 22.15 20.72
N ALA A 291 6.95 23.35 20.22
CA ALA A 291 6.63 23.72 18.86
C ALA A 291 7.56 23.00 17.85
N LEU A 292 8.84 22.92 18.17
CA LEU A 292 9.87 22.29 17.35
C LEU A 292 9.54 20.82 17.04
N ASP A 293 9.24 20.02 18.05
CA ASP A 293 8.99 18.58 17.93
C ASP A 293 7.51 18.22 17.68
N SER A 294 6.63 19.23 17.56
CA SER A 294 5.23 19.02 17.25
C SER A 294 5.02 18.49 15.83
N PHE A 295 3.97 17.69 15.64
CA PHE A 295 3.55 17.20 14.31
C PHE A 295 3.40 18.35 13.29
N GLY A 296 3.04 19.56 13.77
CA GLY A 296 2.94 20.76 12.93
C GLY A 296 4.23 21.05 12.16
N ASN A 297 5.38 20.92 12.81
CA ASN A 297 6.70 21.15 12.23
C ASN A 297 7.32 19.92 11.54
N LEU A 298 6.68 18.75 11.53
CA LEU A 298 7.27 17.51 11.04
C LEU A 298 6.67 17.10 9.69
N CYS A 299 7.49 16.56 8.79
CA CYS A 299 7.06 15.90 7.58
C CYS A 299 7.90 14.67 7.26
N LEU A 300 7.34 13.71 6.52
CA LEU A 300 8.02 12.48 6.14
C LEU A 300 8.60 12.63 4.74
N ILE A 301 9.92 12.54 4.62
CA ILE A 301 10.65 12.69 3.35
C ILE A 301 11.64 11.56 3.12
N SER A 302 12.22 11.51 1.92
CA SER A 302 13.30 10.56 1.62
C SER A 302 14.59 10.96 2.33
N HIS A 303 15.38 9.94 2.72
CA HIS A 303 16.66 10.16 3.39
C HIS A 303 17.61 11.06 2.57
N SER A 304 17.63 10.88 1.25
CA SER A 304 18.48 11.67 0.37
C SER A 304 18.13 13.17 0.35
N LYS A 305 16.82 13.50 0.44
CA LYS A 305 16.39 14.91 0.53
C LYS A 305 16.65 15.47 1.92
N ASN A 306 16.42 14.72 2.97
CA ASN A 306 16.72 15.14 4.33
C ASN A 306 18.19 15.52 4.50
N SER A 307 19.11 14.68 4.04
CA SER A 307 20.54 14.96 4.09
C SER A 307 20.97 16.24 3.35
N ARG A 308 20.26 16.61 2.29
CA ARG A 308 20.52 17.85 1.51
C ARG A 308 20.00 19.10 2.18
N LEU A 309 18.89 19.00 2.90
CA LEU A 309 18.26 20.14 3.55
C LEU A 309 18.95 20.52 4.85
N SER A 310 19.46 19.55 5.58
CA SER A 310 20.19 19.74 6.83
C SER A 310 19.50 20.80 7.74
N ASN A 311 20.25 21.76 8.23
CA ASN A 311 19.79 22.84 9.10
C ASN A 311 19.40 24.13 8.38
N GLN A 312 19.04 24.04 7.07
CA GLN A 312 18.60 25.19 6.31
C GLN A 312 17.27 25.77 6.85
N PRO A 313 17.09 27.10 6.82
CA PRO A 313 15.84 27.73 7.23
C PRO A 313 14.71 27.43 6.24
N PRO A 314 13.43 27.58 6.63
CA PRO A 314 12.25 27.32 5.81
C PRO A 314 12.28 27.98 4.43
N ILE A 315 12.73 29.22 4.33
CA ILE A 315 12.84 29.95 3.06
C ILE A 315 13.82 29.29 2.07
N ALA A 316 14.95 28.78 2.56
CA ALA A 316 15.93 28.07 1.73
C ALA A 316 15.39 26.69 1.31
N LYS A 317 14.74 25.97 2.22
CA LYS A 317 14.05 24.69 1.93
C LYS A 317 12.99 24.88 0.84
N ARG A 318 12.14 25.91 0.94
CA ARG A 318 11.14 26.27 -0.07
C ARG A 318 11.76 26.50 -1.44
N SER A 319 12.82 27.29 -1.51
CA SER A 319 13.52 27.61 -2.77
C SER A 319 14.12 26.37 -3.44
N HIS A 320 14.62 25.43 -2.64
CA HIS A 320 15.18 24.17 -3.11
C HIS A 320 14.10 23.26 -3.70
N TYR A 321 12.93 23.16 -3.06
CA TYR A 321 11.85 22.25 -3.47
C TYR A 321 11.03 22.72 -4.66
N LYS A 322 10.97 24.02 -4.96
CA LYS A 322 10.18 24.57 -6.09
C LYS A 322 10.47 23.90 -7.44
N LYS A 323 11.65 23.29 -7.60
CA LYS A 323 12.11 22.68 -8.85
C LYS A 323 12.16 21.15 -8.81
N GLN A 324 11.71 20.53 -7.74
CA GLN A 324 11.81 19.07 -7.54
C GLN A 324 10.45 18.39 -7.42
N SER A 325 10.44 17.06 -7.59
CA SER A 325 9.27 16.23 -7.27
C SER A 325 8.95 16.31 -5.78
N LEU A 326 7.66 16.35 -5.46
CA LEU A 326 7.19 16.37 -4.07
C LEU A 326 7.47 15.01 -3.40
N ASP A 327 8.05 15.06 -2.20
CA ASP A 327 8.13 13.88 -1.32
C ASP A 327 6.92 13.80 -0.38
N SER A 328 6.41 14.94 0.09
CA SER A 328 5.28 15.03 1.00
C SER A 328 4.38 16.20 0.60
N ILE A 329 3.08 15.94 0.56
CA ILE A 329 2.09 17.01 0.32
C ILE A 329 1.97 17.89 1.55
N LYS A 330 2.08 17.33 2.75
CA LYS A 330 2.14 18.11 3.98
C LYS A 330 3.29 19.14 3.93
N GLN A 331 4.48 18.72 3.48
CA GLN A 331 5.60 19.66 3.32
C GLN A 331 5.29 20.75 2.29
N TRP A 332 4.64 20.40 1.19
CA TRP A 332 4.21 21.37 0.18
C TRP A 332 3.24 22.40 0.77
N VAL A 333 2.25 21.97 1.55
CA VAL A 333 1.32 22.87 2.25
C VAL A 333 2.07 23.82 3.19
N MET A 334 3.02 23.29 3.98
CA MET A 334 3.86 24.12 4.86
C MET A 334 4.66 25.18 4.11
N MET A 335 5.01 24.92 2.85
CA MET A 335 5.79 25.85 2.02
C MET A 335 4.94 26.91 1.29
N GLU A 336 3.72 26.55 0.91
CA GLU A 336 2.90 27.38 0.00
C GLU A 336 1.80 28.14 0.74
N GLU A 337 1.20 27.57 1.78
CA GLU A 337 0.12 28.21 2.54
C GLU A 337 0.63 29.15 3.64
N TYR A 338 1.86 28.96 4.12
CA TYR A 338 2.48 29.84 5.12
C TYR A 338 3.57 30.68 4.46
N ASN A 339 3.53 31.99 4.68
CA ASN A 339 4.59 32.85 4.25
C ASN A 339 5.90 32.47 4.93
N ALA A 340 7.02 32.50 4.19
CA ALA A 340 8.31 32.17 4.77
C ALA A 340 8.66 33.05 5.99
N ASP A 341 8.16 34.28 5.99
CA ASP A 341 8.34 35.27 7.07
C ASP A 341 7.57 34.90 8.37
N GLU A 342 6.56 34.00 8.29
CA GLU A 342 5.80 33.53 9.47
C GLU A 342 6.51 32.39 10.20
N TRP A 343 7.55 31.82 9.59
CA TRP A 343 8.38 30.77 10.20
C TRP A 343 9.67 31.32 10.83
N ASP A 344 10.03 32.57 10.55
CA ASP A 344 11.19 33.26 11.06
C ASP A 344 10.80 34.16 12.25
#